data_5d923747d21c24cf1ec6588bae68ec6f
#
_entry.id   5d923747d21c24cf1ec6588bae68ec6f
#
_cell.length_a   1.000
_cell.length_b   1.000
_cell.length_c   1.000
_cell.angle_alpha   90.00
_cell.angle_beta   90.00
_cell.angle_gamma   90.00
#
_symmetry.space_group_name_H-M   'P 1'
#
loop_
_entity.id
_entity.type
_entity.pdbx_description
1 polymer ?
#
loop_
_entity_poly.entity_id
_entity_poly.type
_entity_poly.pdbx_seq_one_letter_code
_entity_poly.pdbx_strand_id
1 'polypeptide(L)'
;MKSMYFVLLFTIVHLAARAQVAVSLDKVNVLYPAGAENTMTVVVTDVPDSNLVLEPSFGEIKRVSQGHYVWQICGRDTNVATLIIKDLRNNEVIATKTYRVNMIPIPEPMLGSKKRHDPRPNGEFKTQGGLALVLNKFDFDLKCDIVYFDLQYITKNMDSVVKRNSGARWNSEVQELINKAKTGDIYAFYHIAYRCGCDPMVRFLSDDLIFTIK
;
A
#
# COMPACT_ATOMS: atom_id res chain seq x y z
N MET A 1 -86.58 -3.70 1.70
CA MET A 1 -85.38 -3.17 1.06
C MET A 1 -84.29 -3.11 2.12
N LYS A 2 -83.32 -4.04 2.10
CA LYS A 2 -82.16 -4.05 3.03
C LYS A 2 -80.98 -3.44 2.28
N SER A 3 -80.50 -2.28 2.77
CA SER A 3 -79.31 -1.63 2.26
C SER A 3 -78.09 -2.30 2.84
N MET A 4 -77.23 -2.87 1.98
CA MET A 4 -76.02 -3.56 2.33
C MET A 4 -74.85 -2.57 2.15
N TYR A 5 -74.31 -2.02 3.25
CA TYR A 5 -73.14 -1.17 3.23
C TYR A 5 -71.89 -2.02 3.05
N PHE A 6 -71.23 -1.89 1.92
CA PHE A 6 -69.93 -2.50 1.60
C PHE A 6 -68.84 -1.62 2.20
N VAL A 7 -68.28 -2.04 3.34
CA VAL A 7 -67.13 -1.37 3.95
C VAL A 7 -65.87 -1.84 3.22
N LEU A 8 -65.30 -0.99 2.38
CA LEU A 8 -64.00 -1.25 1.70
C LEU A 8 -62.87 -1.00 2.69
N LEU A 9 -62.32 -2.07 3.25
CA LEU A 9 -61.15 -2.00 4.12
C LEU A 9 -59.90 -1.76 3.31
N PHE A 10 -59.42 -0.50 3.26
CA PHE A 10 -58.18 -0.12 2.64
C PHE A 10 -57.04 -0.52 3.56
N THR A 11 -56.43 -1.65 3.33
CA THR A 11 -55.16 -2.04 4.00
C THR A 11 -54.03 -1.20 3.40
N ILE A 12 -53.57 -0.20 4.14
CA ILE A 12 -52.39 0.58 3.80
C ILE A 12 -51.18 -0.33 4.11
N VAL A 13 -50.61 -0.94 3.05
CA VAL A 13 -49.32 -1.63 3.15
C VAL A 13 -48.25 -0.57 3.27
N HIS A 14 -47.74 -0.36 4.46
CA HIS A 14 -46.55 0.46 4.67
C HIS A 14 -45.35 -0.29 4.09
N LEU A 15 -44.97 0.00 2.84
CA LEU A 15 -43.65 -0.35 2.33
C LEU A 15 -42.61 0.48 3.12
N ALA A 16 -41.98 -0.17 4.08
CA ALA A 16 -40.79 0.41 4.70
C ALA A 16 -39.70 0.55 3.62
N ALA A 17 -39.57 1.74 3.06
CA ALA A 17 -38.46 2.06 2.17
C ALA A 17 -37.15 1.94 2.96
N ARG A 18 -36.39 0.90 2.71
CA ARG A 18 -35.04 0.78 3.27
C ARG A 18 -34.10 1.65 2.45
N ALA A 19 -33.27 2.44 3.13
CA ALA A 19 -32.23 3.21 2.46
C ALA A 19 -31.35 2.27 1.62
N GLN A 20 -31.23 2.59 0.32
CA GLN A 20 -30.30 1.86 -0.55
C GLN A 20 -28.89 2.42 -0.35
N VAL A 21 -27.93 1.53 -0.10
CA VAL A 21 -26.53 1.88 0.12
C VAL A 21 -25.66 1.31 -1.00
N ALA A 22 -25.02 2.18 -1.75
CA ALA A 22 -23.99 1.83 -2.71
C ALA A 22 -22.61 2.24 -2.13
N VAL A 23 -21.69 1.28 -2.06
CA VAL A 23 -20.29 1.51 -1.67
C VAL A 23 -19.40 0.81 -2.69
N SER A 24 -18.51 1.57 -3.30
CA SER A 24 -17.53 1.06 -4.26
C SER A 24 -16.12 1.51 -3.85
N LEU A 25 -15.15 0.60 -3.91
CA LEU A 25 -13.75 0.97 -3.97
C LEU A 25 -13.41 1.33 -5.42
N ASP A 26 -12.76 2.47 -5.65
CA ASP A 26 -12.67 3.05 -6.99
C ASP A 26 -11.63 2.34 -7.88
N LYS A 27 -10.53 1.84 -7.29
CA LYS A 27 -9.44 1.20 -8.05
C LYS A 27 -9.59 -0.31 -8.15
N VAL A 28 -9.73 -0.97 -7.01
CA VAL A 28 -9.79 -2.43 -6.90
C VAL A 28 -10.71 -2.83 -5.75
N ASN A 29 -11.28 -4.03 -5.80
CA ASN A 29 -12.27 -4.47 -4.81
C ASN A 29 -11.63 -5.03 -3.52
N VAL A 30 -10.47 -4.51 -3.15
CA VAL A 30 -9.70 -4.86 -1.94
C VAL A 30 -9.02 -3.62 -1.39
N LEU A 31 -8.69 -3.64 -0.10
CA LEU A 31 -7.93 -2.58 0.57
C LEU A 31 -6.45 -2.95 0.63
N TYR A 32 -5.59 -1.94 0.60
CA TYR A 32 -4.15 -2.06 0.83
C TYR A 32 -3.71 -1.23 2.02
N PRO A 33 -2.82 -1.77 2.90
CA PRO A 33 -2.26 -1.06 4.04
C PRO A 33 -1.09 -0.14 3.65
N ALA A 34 -0.29 0.23 4.63
CA ALA A 34 0.92 1.04 4.53
C ALA A 34 0.66 2.48 4.03
N GLY A 35 -0.55 2.99 4.20
CA GLY A 35 -0.93 4.34 3.78
C GLY A 35 -1.31 4.43 2.29
N ALA A 36 -1.51 3.31 1.61
CA ALA A 36 -2.12 3.31 0.28
C ALA A 36 -3.47 4.04 0.34
N GLU A 37 -3.70 4.94 -0.60
CA GLU A 37 -4.96 5.68 -0.69
C GLU A 37 -6.06 4.81 -1.30
N ASN A 38 -6.80 4.11 -0.43
CA ASN A 38 -7.95 3.32 -0.85
C ASN A 38 -9.14 4.27 -1.06
N THR A 39 -9.24 4.83 -2.25
CA THR A 39 -10.34 5.72 -2.64
C THR A 39 -11.64 4.94 -2.74
N MET A 40 -12.73 5.54 -2.24
CA MET A 40 -14.04 4.91 -2.23
C MET A 40 -15.16 5.93 -2.45
N THR A 41 -16.22 5.49 -3.11
CA THR A 41 -17.46 6.23 -3.31
C THR A 41 -18.56 5.62 -2.44
N VAL A 42 -19.25 6.46 -1.67
CA VAL A 42 -20.36 6.06 -0.80
C VAL A 42 -21.57 6.91 -1.15
N VAL A 43 -22.67 6.26 -1.49
CA VAL A 43 -23.97 6.90 -1.76
C VAL A 43 -25.05 6.19 -0.95
N VAL A 44 -25.85 6.97 -0.23
CA VAL A 44 -27.01 6.46 0.52
C VAL A 44 -28.23 7.25 0.09
N THR A 45 -29.30 6.55 -0.30
CA THR A 45 -30.57 7.19 -0.65
C THR A 45 -31.17 7.83 0.59
N ASP A 46 -31.71 9.04 0.47
CA ASP A 46 -32.42 9.80 1.51
C ASP A 46 -31.57 10.22 2.73
N VAL A 47 -30.25 10.02 2.67
CA VAL A 47 -29.31 10.53 3.69
C VAL A 47 -28.27 11.40 3.00
N PRO A 48 -28.28 12.72 3.25
CA PRO A 48 -27.24 13.62 2.73
C PRO A 48 -25.86 13.19 3.21
N ASP A 49 -24.86 13.30 2.36
CA ASP A 49 -23.47 12.94 2.65
C ASP A 49 -22.90 13.64 3.91
N SER A 50 -23.38 14.86 4.22
CA SER A 50 -23.03 15.57 5.46
C SER A 50 -23.50 14.89 6.75
N ASN A 51 -24.48 13.99 6.64
CA ASN A 51 -25.05 13.24 7.75
C ASN A 51 -24.57 11.80 7.79
N LEU A 52 -23.64 11.40 6.91
CA LEU A 52 -23.05 10.07 6.93
C LEU A 52 -21.84 10.04 7.88
N VAL A 53 -21.82 9.04 8.74
CA VAL A 53 -20.67 8.67 9.56
C VAL A 53 -20.15 7.34 9.06
N LEU A 54 -18.86 7.31 8.70
CA LEU A 54 -18.15 6.13 8.23
C LEU A 54 -17.18 5.68 9.32
N GLU A 55 -17.47 4.55 9.96
CA GLU A 55 -16.65 3.99 11.02
C GLU A 55 -15.89 2.75 10.53
N PRO A 56 -14.57 2.86 10.27
CA PRO A 56 -13.75 1.72 9.91
C PRO A 56 -13.41 0.89 11.16
N SER A 57 -13.25 -0.43 11.01
CA SER A 57 -12.77 -1.30 12.10
C SER A 57 -11.33 -0.98 12.50
N PHE A 58 -10.53 -0.40 11.59
CA PHE A 58 -9.19 0.12 11.83
C PHE A 58 -8.76 1.05 10.70
N GLY A 59 -7.70 1.85 10.94
CA GLY A 59 -7.28 2.91 10.03
C GLY A 59 -8.15 4.16 10.17
N GLU A 60 -8.05 5.06 9.21
CA GLU A 60 -8.74 6.34 9.19
C GLU A 60 -9.43 6.56 7.85
N ILE A 61 -10.67 7.05 7.88
CA ILE A 61 -11.41 7.48 6.69
C ILE A 61 -11.50 8.99 6.68
N LYS A 62 -11.06 9.60 5.57
CA LYS A 62 -11.17 11.05 5.32
C LYS A 62 -12.12 11.30 4.17
N ARG A 63 -13.03 12.27 4.34
CA ARG A 63 -13.85 12.79 3.25
C ARG A 63 -13.02 13.71 2.38
N VAL A 64 -12.99 13.44 1.09
CA VAL A 64 -12.28 14.27 0.09
C VAL A 64 -13.24 15.24 -0.62
N SER A 65 -14.40 14.75 -1.00
CA SER A 65 -15.48 15.56 -1.59
C SER A 65 -16.83 14.88 -1.33
N GLN A 66 -17.90 15.42 -1.87
CA GLN A 66 -19.22 14.83 -1.69
C GLN A 66 -19.27 13.40 -2.25
N GLY A 67 -19.60 12.45 -1.38
CA GLY A 67 -19.68 11.02 -1.71
C GLY A 67 -18.33 10.33 -1.90
N HIS A 68 -17.20 11.06 -1.84
CA HIS A 68 -15.86 10.50 -2.06
C HIS A 68 -15.01 10.55 -0.80
N TYR A 69 -14.40 9.42 -0.49
CA TYR A 69 -13.62 9.19 0.73
C TYR A 69 -12.32 8.47 0.41
N VAL A 70 -11.35 8.62 1.30
CA VAL A 70 -10.08 7.86 1.29
C VAL A 70 -9.95 7.11 2.61
N TRP A 71 -9.78 5.80 2.53
CA TRP A 71 -9.51 4.95 3.69
C TRP A 71 -8.01 4.64 3.74
N GLN A 72 -7.32 5.15 4.75
CA GLN A 72 -5.90 4.91 4.98
C GLN A 72 -5.69 3.93 6.12
N ILE A 73 -4.86 2.92 5.87
CA ILE A 73 -4.51 1.85 6.80
C ILE A 73 -2.99 1.82 6.91
N CYS A 74 -2.40 2.07 8.09
CA CYS A 74 -0.94 2.05 8.24
C CYS A 74 -0.40 0.65 8.53
N GLY A 75 -0.85 0.01 9.60
CA GLY A 75 -0.49 -1.36 9.94
C GLY A 75 -1.43 -2.38 9.29
N ARG A 76 -1.10 -3.66 9.42
CA ARG A 76 -1.97 -4.76 9.00
C ARG A 76 -2.09 -5.77 10.13
N ASP A 77 -3.17 -5.65 10.90
CA ASP A 77 -3.45 -6.58 12.01
C ASP A 77 -4.35 -7.74 11.59
N THR A 78 -5.04 -7.61 10.47
CA THR A 78 -6.03 -8.58 9.96
C THR A 78 -6.11 -8.56 8.43
N ASN A 79 -6.65 -9.64 7.86
CA ASN A 79 -6.92 -9.77 6.43
C ASN A 79 -8.31 -9.24 6.02
N VAL A 80 -9.07 -8.71 6.99
CA VAL A 80 -10.44 -8.27 6.79
C VAL A 80 -10.66 -6.95 7.52
N ALA A 81 -11.26 -5.99 6.84
CA ALA A 81 -11.69 -4.72 7.39
C ALA A 81 -13.20 -4.57 7.26
N THR A 82 -13.84 -3.99 8.26
CA THR A 82 -15.27 -3.70 8.26
C THR A 82 -15.50 -2.21 8.28
N LEU A 83 -16.44 -1.75 7.46
CA LEU A 83 -16.94 -0.39 7.42
C LEU A 83 -18.39 -0.39 7.91
N ILE A 84 -18.67 0.37 8.97
CA ILE A 84 -20.02 0.65 9.44
C ILE A 84 -20.42 2.03 8.94
N ILE A 85 -21.60 2.12 8.31
CA ILE A 85 -22.17 3.38 7.79
C ILE A 85 -23.36 3.71 8.65
N LYS A 86 -23.38 4.91 9.24
CA LYS A 86 -24.44 5.39 10.13
C LYS A 86 -25.03 6.71 9.66
N ASP A 87 -26.27 6.96 10.02
CA ASP A 87 -26.91 8.26 9.91
C ASP A 87 -26.63 9.07 11.20
N LEU A 88 -25.96 10.20 11.07
CA LEU A 88 -25.61 11.08 12.19
C LEU A 88 -26.84 11.61 12.93
N ARG A 89 -28.02 11.73 12.25
CA ARG A 89 -29.24 12.31 12.83
C ARG A 89 -29.85 11.47 13.95
N ASN A 90 -29.73 10.14 13.84
CA ASN A 90 -30.35 9.19 14.77
C ASN A 90 -29.37 8.10 15.25
N ASN A 91 -28.11 8.15 14.80
CA ASN A 91 -27.08 7.16 15.07
C ASN A 91 -27.45 5.73 14.63
N GLU A 92 -28.35 5.61 13.66
CA GLU A 92 -28.80 4.32 13.12
C GLU A 92 -27.73 3.73 12.20
N VAL A 93 -27.47 2.43 12.33
CA VAL A 93 -26.61 1.71 11.38
C VAL A 93 -27.39 1.42 10.10
N ILE A 94 -27.00 2.09 9.03
CA ILE A 94 -27.63 1.95 7.70
C ILE A 94 -27.10 0.70 7.00
N ALA A 95 -25.78 0.48 7.09
CA ALA A 95 -25.12 -0.67 6.45
C ALA A 95 -23.80 -1.03 7.12
N THR A 96 -23.43 -2.30 6.96
CA THR A 96 -22.11 -2.83 7.30
C THR A 96 -21.52 -3.50 6.06
N LYS A 97 -20.29 -3.14 5.69
CA LYS A 97 -19.56 -3.69 4.54
C LYS A 97 -18.26 -4.31 5.01
N THR A 98 -17.89 -5.43 4.41
CA THR A 98 -16.65 -6.15 4.73
C THR A 98 -15.76 -6.18 3.50
N TYR A 99 -14.47 -5.87 3.70
CA TYR A 99 -13.46 -5.81 2.64
C TYR A 99 -12.28 -6.71 3.00
N ARG A 100 -11.71 -7.35 1.99
CA ARG A 100 -10.43 -8.04 2.12
C ARG A 100 -9.30 -7.00 2.17
N VAL A 101 -8.31 -7.22 3.03
CA VAL A 101 -7.08 -6.44 3.09
C VAL A 101 -5.93 -7.28 2.53
N ASN A 102 -5.40 -6.89 1.39
CA ASN A 102 -4.31 -7.59 0.73
C ASN A 102 -2.94 -7.10 1.22
N MET A 103 -1.90 -7.91 1.00
CA MET A 103 -0.52 -7.47 1.23
C MET A 103 -0.05 -6.55 0.12
N ILE A 104 0.78 -5.57 0.48
CA ILE A 104 1.59 -4.81 -0.48
C ILE A 104 2.51 -5.79 -1.21
N PRO A 105 2.65 -5.71 -2.54
CA PRO A 105 3.65 -6.49 -3.26
C PRO A 105 5.05 -6.25 -2.69
N ILE A 106 5.89 -7.28 -2.73
CA ILE A 106 7.29 -7.14 -2.33
C ILE A 106 7.98 -6.22 -3.34
N PRO A 107 8.62 -5.11 -2.90
CA PRO A 107 9.29 -4.21 -3.82
C PRO A 107 10.53 -4.89 -4.43
N GLU A 108 10.82 -4.53 -5.66
CA GLU A 108 11.99 -5.01 -6.38
C GLU A 108 13.18 -4.05 -6.16
N PRO A 109 14.33 -4.52 -5.67
CA PRO A 109 15.52 -3.69 -5.53
C PRO A 109 16.17 -3.45 -6.88
N MET A 110 16.67 -2.23 -7.09
CA MET A 110 17.31 -1.81 -8.32
C MET A 110 18.57 -0.99 -8.06
N LEU A 111 19.56 -1.16 -8.92
CA LEU A 111 20.73 -0.27 -9.02
C LEU A 111 20.64 0.48 -10.35
N GLY A 112 20.27 1.75 -10.30
CA GLY A 112 19.93 2.53 -11.50
C GLY A 112 18.70 1.96 -12.20
N SER A 113 18.75 1.80 -13.52
CA SER A 113 17.64 1.23 -14.32
C SER A 113 17.65 -0.30 -14.42
N LYS A 114 18.63 -0.96 -13.81
CA LYS A 114 18.84 -2.40 -13.99
C LYS A 114 18.50 -3.23 -12.75
N LYS A 115 17.98 -4.39 -13.03
CA LYS A 115 17.66 -5.46 -12.09
C LYS A 115 18.89 -6.33 -11.82
N ARG A 116 18.71 -7.39 -11.06
CA ARG A 116 19.69 -8.38 -10.62
C ARG A 116 20.70 -8.84 -11.66
N HIS A 117 21.89 -9.17 -11.17
CA HIS A 117 22.91 -10.04 -11.78
C HIS A 117 23.41 -9.63 -13.19
N ASP A 118 23.12 -8.42 -13.63
CA ASP A 118 23.66 -7.91 -14.88
C ASP A 118 25.11 -7.45 -14.69
N PRO A 119 26.06 -7.92 -15.51
CA PRO A 119 27.39 -7.34 -15.52
C PRO A 119 27.35 -5.84 -15.78
N ARG A 120 28.12 -5.05 -15.00
CA ARG A 120 28.11 -3.58 -15.08
C ARG A 120 29.40 -3.03 -15.64
N PRO A 121 29.33 -2.13 -16.62
CA PRO A 121 30.50 -1.32 -16.98
C PRO A 121 30.98 -0.52 -15.76
N ASN A 122 32.30 -0.53 -15.51
CA ASN A 122 32.91 0.11 -14.35
C ASN A 122 32.49 1.59 -14.19
N GLY A 123 32.52 2.36 -15.29
CA GLY A 123 32.12 3.77 -15.29
C GLY A 123 30.65 3.96 -14.88
N GLU A 124 29.74 3.15 -15.43
CA GLU A 124 28.30 3.18 -15.09
C GLU A 124 28.07 2.81 -13.62
N PHE A 125 28.76 1.79 -13.12
CA PHE A 125 28.63 1.35 -11.73
C PHE A 125 29.04 2.45 -10.75
N LYS A 126 30.16 3.12 -10.98
CA LYS A 126 30.69 4.20 -10.13
C LYS A 126 29.81 5.45 -10.09
N THR A 127 28.98 5.67 -11.10
CA THR A 127 28.07 6.83 -11.15
C THR A 127 26.78 6.60 -10.36
N GLN A 128 26.53 5.38 -9.87
CA GLN A 128 25.35 5.10 -9.05
C GLN A 128 25.48 5.72 -7.66
N GLY A 129 24.41 6.35 -7.18
CA GLY A 129 24.41 7.02 -5.87
C GLY A 129 23.71 6.24 -4.76
N GLY A 130 23.15 5.04 -5.06
CA GLY A 130 22.39 4.26 -4.11
C GLY A 130 21.51 3.19 -4.77
N LEU A 131 20.77 2.46 -3.94
CA LEU A 131 19.73 1.52 -4.37
C LEU A 131 18.37 2.22 -4.40
N ALA A 132 17.46 1.68 -5.21
CA ALA A 132 16.05 2.07 -5.24
C ALA A 132 15.16 0.84 -5.04
N LEU A 133 13.93 1.07 -4.59
CA LEU A 133 12.87 0.05 -4.52
C LEU A 133 11.74 0.45 -5.46
N VAL A 134 11.22 -0.50 -6.21
CA VAL A 134 10.12 -0.28 -7.16
C VAL A 134 9.00 -1.27 -6.89
N LEU A 135 7.79 -0.76 -6.71
CA LEU A 135 6.56 -1.57 -6.66
C LEU A 135 6.05 -1.76 -8.09
N ASN A 136 6.34 -2.91 -8.68
CA ASN A 136 5.90 -3.23 -10.03
C ASN A 136 4.43 -3.62 -10.06
N LYS A 137 3.66 -3.12 -11.04
CA LYS A 137 2.24 -3.45 -11.25
C LYS A 137 1.38 -3.20 -10.01
N PHE A 138 1.64 -2.10 -9.34
CA PHE A 138 0.88 -1.66 -8.18
C PHE A 138 0.31 -0.27 -8.44
N ASP A 139 -1.01 -0.17 -8.53
CA ASP A 139 -1.72 1.02 -9.03
C ASP A 139 -1.89 2.14 -7.97
N PHE A 140 -1.28 1.99 -6.80
CA PHE A 140 -1.31 2.99 -5.73
C PHE A 140 0.00 3.76 -5.68
N ASP A 141 -0.08 5.07 -5.41
CA ASP A 141 1.09 5.90 -5.14
C ASP A 141 1.63 5.62 -3.74
N LEU A 142 2.41 4.55 -3.65
CA LEU A 142 3.05 4.10 -2.43
C LEU A 142 4.54 3.95 -2.66
N LYS A 143 5.35 4.48 -1.73
CA LYS A 143 6.80 4.36 -1.76
C LYS A 143 7.28 3.43 -0.66
N CYS A 144 8.32 2.67 -0.99
CA CYS A 144 9.07 1.89 -0.02
C CYS A 144 10.48 2.44 0.09
N ASP A 145 10.95 2.63 1.32
CA ASP A 145 12.26 3.18 1.62
C ASP A 145 13.17 2.09 2.15
N ILE A 146 14.42 2.09 1.70
CA ILE A 146 15.47 1.24 2.26
C ILE A 146 15.88 1.82 3.61
N VAL A 147 15.83 0.98 4.66
CA VAL A 147 16.29 1.34 6.01
C VAL A 147 17.79 1.13 6.14
N TYR A 148 18.27 -0.01 5.70
CA TYR A 148 19.69 -0.34 5.58
C TYR A 148 19.89 -1.55 4.66
N PHE A 149 21.15 -1.79 4.28
CA PHE A 149 21.60 -3.01 3.62
C PHE A 149 23.07 -3.28 3.96
N ASP A 150 23.54 -4.48 3.70
CA ASP A 150 24.95 -4.85 3.77
C ASP A 150 25.50 -4.95 2.34
N LEU A 151 26.68 -4.35 2.12
CA LEU A 151 27.45 -4.49 0.89
C LEU A 151 28.65 -5.38 1.14
N GLN A 152 28.79 -6.45 0.37
CA GLN A 152 30.00 -7.22 0.26
C GLN A 152 30.71 -6.87 -1.05
N TYR A 153 31.93 -6.36 -0.92
CA TYR A 153 32.85 -6.12 -2.03
C TYR A 153 33.86 -7.26 -2.05
N ILE A 154 33.98 -7.92 -3.19
CA ILE A 154 34.92 -9.05 -3.41
C ILE A 154 35.82 -8.65 -4.58
N THR A 155 37.13 -8.60 -4.33
CA THR A 155 38.11 -8.31 -5.38
C THR A 155 38.27 -9.52 -6.31
N LYS A 156 38.83 -9.31 -7.49
CA LYS A 156 39.21 -10.40 -8.41
C LYS A 156 40.09 -11.47 -7.74
N ASN A 157 40.88 -11.09 -6.74
CA ASN A 157 41.75 -12.01 -5.97
C ASN A 157 41.03 -12.69 -4.82
N MET A 158 39.70 -12.56 -4.71
CA MET A 158 38.87 -13.13 -3.66
C MET A 158 39.02 -12.50 -2.26
N ASP A 159 39.73 -11.36 -2.13
CA ASP A 159 39.68 -10.58 -0.89
C ASP A 159 38.28 -9.98 -0.72
N SER A 160 37.75 -10.03 0.49
CA SER A 160 36.38 -9.62 0.77
C SER A 160 36.29 -8.59 1.89
N VAL A 161 35.46 -7.58 1.72
CA VAL A 161 35.12 -6.56 2.71
C VAL A 161 33.61 -6.40 2.78
N VAL A 162 33.06 -6.36 4.00
CA VAL A 162 31.64 -6.10 4.23
C VAL A 162 31.46 -4.76 4.91
N LYS A 163 30.50 -3.96 4.43
CA LYS A 163 30.12 -2.69 5.03
C LYS A 163 28.60 -2.55 5.08
N ARG A 164 28.09 -2.04 6.21
CA ARG A 164 26.67 -1.68 6.34
C ARG A 164 26.39 -0.27 5.84
N ASN A 165 25.36 -0.11 5.07
CA ASN A 165 24.87 1.16 4.60
C ASN A 165 23.51 1.49 5.25
N SER A 166 23.37 2.66 5.85
CA SER A 166 22.10 3.15 6.36
C SER A 166 21.38 3.97 5.29
N GLY A 167 20.12 3.62 5.02
CA GLY A 167 19.32 4.23 3.98
C GLY A 167 19.65 3.73 2.57
N ALA A 168 19.06 4.38 1.57
CA ALA A 168 19.17 4.00 0.16
C ALA A 168 20.45 4.53 -0.51
N ARG A 169 20.92 5.74 -0.13
CA ARG A 169 22.11 6.38 -0.69
C ARG A 169 23.36 5.86 -0.03
N TRP A 170 24.47 5.81 -0.80
CA TRP A 170 25.75 5.38 -0.26
C TRP A 170 26.21 6.29 0.89
N ASN A 171 26.61 5.69 2.02
CA ASN A 171 27.41 6.37 3.03
C ASN A 171 28.88 6.45 2.55
N SER A 172 29.73 7.16 3.29
CA SER A 172 31.13 7.38 2.88
C SER A 172 31.92 6.07 2.70
N GLU A 173 31.74 5.10 3.61
CA GLU A 173 32.47 3.82 3.55
C GLU A 173 32.07 2.98 2.32
N VAL A 174 30.75 2.91 2.01
CA VAL A 174 30.25 2.22 0.83
C VAL A 174 30.67 2.97 -0.45
N GLN A 175 30.60 4.31 -0.46
CA GLN A 175 31.06 5.10 -1.60
C GLN A 175 32.55 4.88 -1.92
N GLU A 176 33.41 4.76 -0.90
CA GLU A 176 34.81 4.43 -1.09
C GLU A 176 35.00 3.06 -1.77
N LEU A 177 34.23 2.04 -1.37
CA LEU A 177 34.27 0.72 -2.00
C LEU A 177 33.78 0.79 -3.46
N ILE A 178 32.70 1.49 -3.72
CA ILE A 178 32.17 1.69 -5.09
C ILE A 178 33.23 2.38 -5.99
N ASN A 179 33.93 3.39 -5.48
CA ASN A 179 34.96 4.11 -6.22
C ASN A 179 36.19 3.23 -6.55
N LYS A 180 36.45 2.20 -5.75
CA LYS A 180 37.57 1.23 -5.96
C LYS A 180 37.27 0.19 -7.04
N ALA A 181 36.04 0.11 -7.56
CA ALA A 181 35.60 -0.92 -8.50
C ALA A 181 36.54 -1.06 -9.70
N LYS A 182 36.92 -2.29 -10.02
CA LYS A 182 37.74 -2.70 -11.15
C LYS A 182 37.10 -3.86 -11.89
N THR A 183 37.44 -4.03 -13.16
CA THR A 183 36.98 -5.17 -13.95
C THR A 183 37.33 -6.49 -13.27
N GLY A 184 36.34 -7.35 -13.12
CA GLY A 184 36.43 -8.64 -12.45
C GLY A 184 36.03 -8.63 -10.97
N ASP A 185 35.82 -7.47 -10.37
CA ASP A 185 35.32 -7.35 -9.00
C ASP A 185 33.82 -7.70 -8.93
N ILE A 186 33.37 -8.17 -7.74
CA ILE A 186 31.97 -8.50 -7.48
C ILE A 186 31.46 -7.63 -6.32
N TYR A 187 30.26 -7.12 -6.48
CA TYR A 187 29.52 -6.35 -5.49
C TYR A 187 28.19 -7.05 -5.19
N ALA A 188 27.99 -7.50 -3.94
CA ALA A 188 26.77 -8.13 -3.47
C ALA A 188 26.09 -7.21 -2.43
N PHE A 189 24.86 -6.78 -2.73
CA PHE A 189 24.00 -6.05 -1.81
C PHE A 189 22.99 -7.04 -1.24
N TYR A 190 22.98 -7.24 0.05
CA TYR A 190 22.16 -8.24 0.73
C TYR A 190 21.64 -7.72 2.06
N HIS A 191 20.78 -8.50 2.75
CA HIS A 191 20.07 -8.07 3.96
C HIS A 191 19.39 -6.71 3.78
N ILE A 192 18.79 -6.48 2.61
CA ILE A 192 18.13 -5.22 2.30
C ILE A 192 16.87 -5.10 3.15
N ALA A 193 16.94 -4.25 4.18
CA ALA A 193 15.83 -3.93 5.07
C ALA A 193 15.04 -2.75 4.52
N TYR A 194 13.70 -2.85 4.49
CA TYR A 194 12.85 -1.80 3.93
C TYR A 194 11.58 -1.60 4.73
N ARG A 195 10.94 -0.46 4.50
CA ARG A 195 9.63 -0.09 5.03
C ARG A 195 8.83 0.63 3.94
N CYS A 196 7.51 0.38 3.88
CA CYS A 196 6.63 1.02 2.90
C CYS A 196 5.68 1.99 3.59
N GLY A 197 5.57 3.20 3.06
CA GLY A 197 4.64 4.23 3.51
C GLY A 197 4.66 4.45 5.02
N CYS A 198 3.49 4.45 5.65
CA CYS A 198 3.34 4.63 7.09
C CYS A 198 3.41 3.31 7.90
N ASP A 199 3.65 2.15 7.28
CA ASP A 199 3.80 0.89 8.01
C ASP A 199 5.05 0.95 8.91
N PRO A 200 4.93 0.81 10.23
CA PRO A 200 6.07 0.85 11.13
C PRO A 200 6.98 -0.38 11.01
N MET A 201 6.49 -1.45 10.39
CA MET A 201 7.21 -2.72 10.32
C MET A 201 8.33 -2.69 9.29
N VAL A 202 9.55 -2.99 9.74
CA VAL A 202 10.71 -3.21 8.87
C VAL A 202 10.68 -4.65 8.36
N ARG A 203 10.80 -4.82 7.05
CA ARG A 203 10.84 -6.11 6.35
C ARG A 203 12.16 -6.28 5.63
N PHE A 204 12.48 -7.52 5.27
CA PHE A 204 13.67 -7.86 4.51
C PHE A 204 13.29 -8.37 3.13
N LEU A 205 14.06 -7.99 2.13
CA LEU A 205 14.01 -8.66 0.84
C LEU A 205 14.64 -10.04 0.95
N SER A 206 14.04 -11.01 0.29
CA SER A 206 14.59 -12.37 0.17
C SER A 206 15.72 -12.45 -0.85
N ASP A 207 15.82 -11.44 -1.68
CA ASP A 207 16.64 -11.44 -2.88
C ASP A 207 17.80 -10.45 -2.77
N ASP A 208 18.99 -10.91 -3.12
CA ASP A 208 20.21 -10.12 -3.17
C ASP A 208 20.43 -9.53 -4.56
N LEU A 209 21.15 -8.40 -4.64
CA LEU A 209 21.65 -7.83 -5.88
C LEU A 209 23.13 -8.12 -6.01
N ILE A 210 23.53 -8.87 -7.04
CA ILE A 210 24.94 -9.20 -7.28
C ILE A 210 25.35 -8.69 -8.66
N PHE A 211 26.43 -7.92 -8.69
CA PHE A 211 26.97 -7.33 -9.92
C PHE A 211 28.44 -7.72 -10.09
N THR A 212 28.79 -8.18 -11.29
CA THR A 212 30.19 -8.35 -11.71
C THR A 212 30.58 -7.13 -12.54
N ILE A 213 31.72 -6.53 -12.25
CA ILE A 213 32.22 -5.34 -12.94
C ILE A 213 32.96 -5.76 -14.23
N LYS A 214 32.63 -5.07 -15.33
CA LYS A 214 33.26 -5.24 -16.66
C LYS A 214 34.14 -4.06 -17.04
#